data_8adab943e010ccc48f1df28d3ef306db
#
_entry.id   8adab943e010ccc48f1df28d3ef306db
#
_cell.length_a   1.000
_cell.length_b   1.000
_cell.length_c   1.000
_cell.angle_alpha   90.00
_cell.angle_beta   90.00
_cell.angle_gamma   90.00
#
_symmetry.space_group_name_H-M   'P 1'
#
loop_
_entity.id
_entity.type
_entity.pdbx_description
1 polymer ?
#
loop_
_entity_poly.entity_id
_entity_poly.type
_entity_poly.pdbx_seq_one_letter_code
_entity_poly.pdbx_strand_id
1 'polypeptide(L)'
;MNAVFIFPGQGSQSLGMGKDFYENSKTAKELLENASDFCKIDFKNLLFNENDDLNKSEFTQPAILLNSLMAYSALSELKPDIKVKFALGHSLGEFSALAINGAFSFLEATMLVHKRGLFMQEDCAKVEAGMMVILGLDDKKVEELCQKARDEDKKIFAANYNCDGQIVVAGLKPDLASYESVFKEAGAKRAMLLNMSVASHCPLLENASNKLCIELEKILEPTFKAVISNATAKAYTSKQEALELLKTQLVAPVLYKQSIKACENEADCFIEFGASVLKGLNKKITSKETYALTNMNNIEEFLKVI
;
A
#
# COMPACT_ATOMS: atom_id res chain seq x y z
N MET A 1 -19.15 11.72 -12.97
CA MET A 1 -18.25 11.74 -11.79
C MET A 1 -16.93 11.09 -12.19
N ASN A 2 -15.82 11.78 -11.93
CA ASN A 2 -14.46 11.26 -12.13
C ASN A 2 -13.94 10.77 -10.78
N ALA A 3 -13.86 9.46 -10.61
CA ALA A 3 -13.36 8.88 -9.39
C ALA A 3 -11.84 8.62 -9.48
N VAL A 4 -11.16 8.76 -8.35
CA VAL A 4 -9.79 8.24 -8.16
C VAL A 4 -9.88 7.04 -7.24
N PHE A 5 -9.41 5.89 -7.70
CA PHE A 5 -9.40 4.65 -6.94
C PHE A 5 -8.13 4.58 -6.11
N ILE A 6 -8.29 4.30 -4.81
CA ILE A 6 -7.17 4.23 -3.88
C ILE A 6 -7.15 2.90 -3.14
N PHE A 7 -5.95 2.36 -2.94
CA PHE A 7 -5.75 1.03 -2.39
C PHE A 7 -4.82 1.07 -1.18
N PRO A 8 -5.24 0.47 -0.05
CA PRO A 8 -4.46 0.48 1.18
C PRO A 8 -3.20 -0.40 1.07
N GLY A 9 -2.28 -0.17 2.00
CA GLY A 9 -1.07 -0.96 2.17
C GLY A 9 -1.06 -1.79 3.44
N GLN A 10 0.09 -2.37 3.75
CA GLN A 10 0.32 -3.15 4.96
C GLN A 10 0.01 -2.33 6.22
N GLY A 11 -0.64 -2.96 7.19
CA GLY A 11 -1.20 -2.32 8.38
C GLY A 11 -2.73 -2.13 8.30
N SER A 12 -3.36 -2.42 7.14
CA SER A 12 -4.81 -2.40 6.98
C SER A 12 -5.47 -3.77 7.14
N GLN A 13 -4.68 -4.84 7.32
CA GLN A 13 -5.18 -6.20 7.49
C GLN A 13 -5.94 -6.36 8.81
N SER A 14 -7.02 -7.14 8.76
CA SER A 14 -7.77 -7.59 9.93
C SER A 14 -8.38 -8.95 9.66
N LEU A 15 -8.51 -9.75 10.70
CA LEU A 15 -9.20 -11.03 10.59
C LEU A 15 -10.65 -10.81 10.17
N GLY A 16 -11.12 -11.59 9.20
CA GLY A 16 -12.46 -11.48 8.63
C GLY A 16 -12.59 -10.46 7.49
N MET A 17 -11.52 -9.72 7.14
CA MET A 17 -11.58 -8.79 6.01
C MET A 17 -11.96 -9.51 4.71
N GLY A 18 -12.87 -8.92 3.94
CA GLY A 18 -13.34 -9.48 2.67
C GLY A 18 -14.40 -10.58 2.78
N LYS A 19 -14.74 -11.05 4.00
CA LYS A 19 -15.69 -12.14 4.19
C LYS A 19 -17.07 -11.78 3.63
N ASP A 20 -17.53 -10.58 3.86
CA ASP A 20 -18.84 -10.11 3.37
C ASP A 20 -18.87 -10.07 1.83
N PHE A 21 -17.80 -9.63 1.16
CA PHE A 21 -17.68 -9.71 -0.30
C PHE A 21 -17.68 -11.16 -0.80
N TYR A 22 -16.93 -12.03 -0.13
CA TYR A 22 -16.88 -13.46 -0.48
C TYR A 22 -18.26 -14.14 -0.39
N GLU A 23 -19.06 -13.78 0.60
CA GLU A 23 -20.38 -14.37 0.85
C GLU A 23 -21.47 -13.80 -0.08
N ASN A 24 -21.33 -12.54 -0.55
CA ASN A 24 -22.41 -11.81 -1.20
C ASN A 24 -22.12 -11.36 -2.65
N SER A 25 -20.88 -11.56 -3.15
CA SER A 25 -20.52 -11.28 -4.55
C SER A 25 -19.93 -12.53 -5.21
N LYS A 26 -20.53 -12.92 -6.35
CA LYS A 26 -20.07 -14.08 -7.11
C LYS A 26 -18.63 -13.87 -7.61
N THR A 27 -18.35 -12.70 -8.18
CA THR A 27 -17.03 -12.39 -8.73
C THR A 27 -15.95 -12.33 -7.66
N ALA A 28 -16.25 -11.79 -6.47
CA ALA A 28 -15.32 -11.77 -5.35
C ALA A 28 -15.03 -13.17 -4.82
N LYS A 29 -16.04 -14.03 -4.74
CA LYS A 29 -15.87 -15.44 -4.35
C LYS A 29 -14.97 -16.19 -5.32
N GLU A 30 -15.29 -16.14 -6.62
CA GLU A 30 -14.51 -16.79 -7.67
C GLU A 30 -13.06 -16.31 -7.68
N LEU A 31 -12.82 -15.02 -7.44
CA LEU A 31 -11.48 -14.45 -7.33
C LEU A 31 -10.68 -15.09 -6.21
N LEU A 32 -11.24 -15.16 -4.99
CA LEU A 32 -10.54 -15.73 -3.83
C LEU A 32 -10.21 -17.22 -4.05
N GLU A 33 -11.18 -18.00 -4.58
CA GLU A 33 -11.00 -19.43 -4.84
C GLU A 33 -9.94 -19.67 -5.92
N ASN A 34 -9.99 -18.94 -7.03
CA ASN A 34 -8.99 -19.01 -8.09
C ASN A 34 -7.59 -18.57 -7.62
N ALA A 35 -7.51 -17.53 -6.79
CA ALA A 35 -6.24 -17.09 -6.22
C ALA A 35 -5.65 -18.14 -5.27
N SER A 36 -6.49 -18.80 -4.47
CA SER A 36 -6.04 -19.89 -3.58
C SER A 36 -5.47 -21.05 -4.40
N ASP A 37 -6.14 -21.43 -5.48
CA ASP A 37 -5.69 -22.50 -6.37
C ASP A 37 -4.41 -22.12 -7.12
N PHE A 38 -4.31 -20.88 -7.60
CA PHE A 38 -3.15 -20.40 -8.35
C PHE A 38 -1.90 -20.28 -7.48
N CYS A 39 -2.05 -19.67 -6.29
CA CYS A 39 -0.95 -19.43 -5.38
C CYS A 39 -0.60 -20.64 -4.49
N LYS A 40 -1.46 -21.64 -4.43
CA LYS A 40 -1.37 -22.79 -3.50
C LYS A 40 -1.37 -22.36 -2.04
N ILE A 41 -2.15 -21.32 -1.73
CA ILE A 41 -2.34 -20.74 -0.39
C ILE A 41 -3.83 -20.76 -0.09
N ASP A 42 -4.22 -21.32 1.05
CA ASP A 42 -5.62 -21.28 1.50
C ASP A 42 -5.97 -19.89 2.04
N PHE A 43 -6.26 -18.97 1.10
CA PHE A 43 -6.63 -17.59 1.45
C PHE A 43 -7.94 -17.50 2.23
N LYS A 44 -8.85 -18.45 2.07
CA LYS A 44 -10.08 -18.49 2.87
C LYS A 44 -9.77 -18.74 4.33
N ASN A 45 -8.92 -19.72 4.61
CA ASN A 45 -8.46 -19.98 5.99
C ASN A 45 -7.66 -18.80 6.54
N LEU A 46 -6.73 -18.26 5.74
CA LEU A 46 -5.87 -17.13 6.13
C LEU A 46 -6.67 -15.87 6.50
N LEU A 47 -7.72 -15.56 5.75
CA LEU A 47 -8.51 -14.35 5.93
C LEU A 47 -9.61 -14.47 7.00
N PHE A 48 -10.22 -15.67 7.13
CA PHE A 48 -11.47 -15.82 7.87
C PHE A 48 -11.34 -16.60 9.17
N ASN A 49 -10.22 -17.30 9.39
CA ASN A 49 -9.96 -18.06 10.62
C ASN A 49 -8.75 -17.52 11.37
N GLU A 50 -8.73 -17.68 12.69
CA GLU A 50 -7.61 -17.27 13.53
C GLU A 50 -6.32 -18.00 13.10
N ASN A 51 -5.26 -17.24 12.90
CA ASN A 51 -3.93 -17.73 12.53
C ASN A 51 -2.86 -16.67 12.79
N ASP A 52 -1.60 -17.11 12.88
CA ASP A 52 -0.44 -16.23 13.06
C ASP A 52 0.13 -15.71 11.73
N ASP A 53 -0.29 -16.30 10.60
CA ASP A 53 0.32 -16.04 9.29
C ASP A 53 -0.13 -14.71 8.69
N LEU A 54 -1.36 -14.26 8.99
CA LEU A 54 -1.90 -13.01 8.45
C LEU A 54 -1.00 -11.78 8.73
N ASN A 55 -0.18 -11.82 9.77
CA ASN A 55 0.74 -10.74 10.14
C ASN A 55 2.17 -10.93 9.60
N LYS A 56 2.46 -12.02 8.89
CA LYS A 56 3.72 -12.21 8.16
C LYS A 56 3.61 -11.55 6.79
N SER A 57 4.59 -10.70 6.42
CA SER A 57 4.50 -9.87 5.19
C SER A 57 4.22 -10.67 3.93
N GLU A 58 4.76 -11.88 3.81
CA GLU A 58 4.51 -12.78 2.68
C GLU A 58 3.03 -13.16 2.52
N PHE A 59 2.26 -13.22 3.61
CA PHE A 59 0.83 -13.52 3.62
C PHE A 59 -0.03 -12.25 3.75
N THR A 60 0.44 -11.27 4.52
CA THR A 60 -0.26 -9.97 4.69
C THR A 60 -0.49 -9.28 3.35
N GLN A 61 0.54 -9.26 2.50
CA GLN A 61 0.47 -8.50 1.24
C GLN A 61 -0.55 -9.09 0.26
N PRO A 62 -0.54 -10.39 -0.08
CA PRO A 62 -1.58 -10.94 -0.94
C PRO A 62 -2.97 -10.92 -0.29
N ALA A 63 -3.09 -11.03 1.03
CA ALA A 63 -4.35 -10.94 1.74
C ALA A 63 -5.01 -9.55 1.58
N ILE A 64 -4.25 -8.45 1.76
CA ILE A 64 -4.74 -7.08 1.56
C ILE A 64 -5.07 -6.82 0.09
N LEU A 65 -4.22 -7.25 -0.83
CA LEU A 65 -4.47 -7.11 -2.27
C LEU A 65 -5.76 -7.83 -2.66
N LEU A 66 -5.95 -9.10 -2.26
CA LEU A 66 -7.17 -9.84 -2.55
C LEU A 66 -8.42 -9.19 -1.95
N ASN A 67 -8.35 -8.72 -0.70
CA ASN A 67 -9.47 -7.98 -0.09
C ASN A 67 -9.84 -6.73 -0.91
N SER A 68 -8.84 -5.97 -1.34
CA SER A 68 -9.05 -4.79 -2.20
C SER A 68 -9.64 -5.16 -3.57
N LEU A 69 -9.14 -6.22 -4.19
CA LEU A 69 -9.64 -6.69 -5.49
C LEU A 69 -11.03 -7.32 -5.39
N MET A 70 -11.37 -8.00 -4.29
CA MET A 70 -12.73 -8.47 -4.02
C MET A 70 -13.72 -7.30 -3.89
N ALA A 71 -13.35 -6.25 -3.15
CA ALA A 71 -14.17 -5.04 -3.04
C ALA A 71 -14.36 -4.35 -4.41
N TYR A 72 -13.30 -4.26 -5.21
CA TYR A 72 -13.35 -3.74 -6.57
C TYR A 72 -14.24 -4.60 -7.48
N SER A 73 -14.11 -5.92 -7.42
CA SER A 73 -14.90 -6.85 -8.23
C SER A 73 -16.40 -6.77 -7.88
N ALA A 74 -16.72 -6.69 -6.57
CA ALA A 74 -18.10 -6.52 -6.11
C ALA A 74 -18.73 -5.20 -6.58
N LEU A 75 -17.98 -4.08 -6.52
CA LEU A 75 -18.45 -2.82 -7.08
C LEU A 75 -18.63 -2.91 -8.60
N SER A 76 -17.68 -3.49 -9.31
CA SER A 76 -17.73 -3.60 -10.78
C SER A 76 -18.86 -4.52 -11.27
N GLU A 77 -19.25 -5.52 -10.47
CA GLU A 77 -20.40 -6.37 -10.75
C GLU A 77 -21.72 -5.57 -10.71
N LEU A 78 -21.83 -4.61 -9.79
CA LEU A 78 -23.04 -3.79 -9.62
C LEU A 78 -23.03 -2.52 -10.49
N LYS A 79 -21.86 -1.95 -10.75
CA LYS A 79 -21.69 -0.67 -11.48
C LYS A 79 -20.42 -0.70 -12.35
N PRO A 80 -20.46 -1.31 -13.53
CA PRO A 80 -19.26 -1.47 -14.38
C PRO A 80 -18.81 -0.20 -15.09
N ASP A 81 -19.63 0.85 -15.13
CA ASP A 81 -19.42 2.07 -15.92
C ASP A 81 -18.88 3.27 -15.11
N ILE A 82 -18.35 3.01 -13.89
CA ILE A 82 -17.71 4.10 -13.12
C ILE A 82 -16.46 4.58 -13.87
N LYS A 83 -16.42 5.90 -14.14
CA LYS A 83 -15.26 6.52 -14.79
C LYS A 83 -14.12 6.67 -13.78
N VAL A 84 -13.07 5.90 -13.98
CA VAL A 84 -11.84 5.96 -13.20
C VAL A 84 -10.87 6.90 -13.90
N LYS A 85 -10.51 8.00 -13.26
CA LYS A 85 -9.55 8.95 -13.81
C LYS A 85 -8.11 8.49 -13.58
N PHE A 86 -7.82 8.11 -12.32
CA PHE A 86 -6.55 7.55 -11.90
C PHE A 86 -6.78 6.41 -10.90
N ALA A 87 -5.79 5.54 -10.80
CA ALA A 87 -5.66 4.61 -9.69
C ALA A 87 -4.32 4.85 -9.00
N LEU A 88 -4.29 4.71 -7.69
CA LEU A 88 -3.08 4.78 -6.89
C LEU A 88 -3.24 3.95 -5.61
N GLY A 89 -2.15 3.72 -4.90
CA GLY A 89 -2.23 3.04 -3.63
C GLY A 89 -1.09 3.42 -2.71
N HIS A 90 -1.13 2.95 -1.49
CA HIS A 90 -0.07 3.13 -0.52
C HIS A 90 0.83 1.88 -0.51
N SER A 91 2.08 2.00 -0.95
CA SER A 91 3.05 0.89 -0.98
C SER A 91 2.50 -0.32 -1.76
N LEU A 92 2.10 -1.38 -1.06
CA LEU A 92 1.43 -2.55 -1.63
C LEU A 92 0.22 -2.15 -2.51
N GLY A 93 -0.54 -1.16 -2.12
CA GLY A 93 -1.73 -0.71 -2.85
C GLY A 93 -1.45 -0.24 -4.27
N GLU A 94 -0.22 0.18 -4.61
CA GLU A 94 0.15 0.49 -6.00
C GLU A 94 0.06 -0.75 -6.91
N PHE A 95 0.32 -1.95 -6.38
CA PHE A 95 0.13 -3.22 -7.10
C PHE A 95 -1.35 -3.54 -7.33
N SER A 96 -2.22 -3.22 -6.37
CA SER A 96 -3.68 -3.32 -6.57
C SER A 96 -4.15 -2.35 -7.65
N ALA A 97 -3.64 -1.11 -7.66
CA ALA A 97 -3.93 -0.11 -8.69
C ALA A 97 -3.46 -0.56 -10.09
N LEU A 98 -2.28 -1.15 -10.19
CA LEU A 98 -1.75 -1.71 -11.43
C LEU A 98 -2.62 -2.87 -11.94
N ALA A 99 -3.02 -3.78 -11.06
CA ALA A 99 -3.85 -4.93 -11.43
C ALA A 99 -5.20 -4.49 -12.01
N ILE A 100 -5.92 -3.56 -11.37
CA ILE A 100 -7.21 -3.09 -11.89
C ILE A 100 -7.07 -2.28 -13.18
N ASN A 101 -5.91 -1.69 -13.41
CA ASN A 101 -5.60 -0.91 -14.61
C ASN A 101 -5.00 -1.75 -15.75
N GLY A 102 -4.88 -3.08 -15.57
CA GLY A 102 -4.51 -4.03 -16.61
C GLY A 102 -3.02 -4.18 -16.83
N ALA A 103 -2.18 -3.86 -15.85
CA ALA A 103 -0.73 -4.08 -15.92
C ALA A 103 -0.34 -5.56 -15.82
N PHE A 104 -1.18 -6.36 -15.17
CA PHE A 104 -1.12 -7.82 -15.02
C PHE A 104 -2.45 -8.35 -14.51
N SER A 105 -2.67 -9.66 -14.59
CA SER A 105 -3.89 -10.27 -14.06
C SER A 105 -3.95 -10.22 -12.52
N PHE A 106 -5.15 -10.36 -11.95
CA PHE A 106 -5.34 -10.39 -10.49
C PHE A 106 -4.60 -11.57 -9.82
N LEU A 107 -4.51 -12.70 -10.50
CA LEU A 107 -3.81 -13.89 -10.00
C LEU A 107 -2.29 -13.68 -10.00
N GLU A 108 -1.74 -13.14 -11.07
CA GLU A 108 -0.32 -12.76 -11.15
C GLU A 108 0.03 -11.70 -10.11
N ALA A 109 -0.82 -10.68 -9.92
CA ALA A 109 -0.66 -9.68 -8.87
C ALA A 109 -0.57 -10.31 -7.49
N THR A 110 -1.47 -11.26 -7.19
CA THR A 110 -1.51 -11.97 -5.89
C THR A 110 -0.21 -12.73 -5.63
N MET A 111 0.26 -13.50 -6.62
CA MET A 111 1.52 -14.23 -6.51
C MET A 111 2.73 -13.28 -6.42
N LEU A 112 2.72 -12.19 -7.19
CA LEU A 112 3.78 -11.20 -7.19
C LEU A 112 3.98 -10.55 -5.81
N VAL A 113 2.89 -10.13 -5.17
CA VAL A 113 2.99 -9.48 -3.85
C VAL A 113 3.27 -10.47 -2.72
N HIS A 114 2.91 -11.75 -2.88
CA HIS A 114 3.38 -12.82 -2.00
C HIS A 114 4.91 -12.92 -2.06
N LYS A 115 5.48 -12.99 -3.25
CA LYS A 115 6.94 -12.98 -3.46
C LYS A 115 7.58 -11.68 -2.94
N ARG A 116 6.93 -10.53 -3.17
CA ARG A 116 7.40 -9.24 -2.64
C ARG A 116 7.53 -9.27 -1.12
N GLY A 117 6.52 -9.77 -0.42
CA GLY A 117 6.53 -9.92 1.04
C GLY A 117 7.65 -10.83 1.51
N LEU A 118 7.84 -11.97 0.83
CA LEU A 118 8.91 -12.93 1.11
C LEU A 118 10.30 -12.29 0.93
N PHE A 119 10.56 -11.62 -0.20
CA PHE A 119 11.84 -10.96 -0.46
C PHE A 119 12.17 -9.87 0.57
N MET A 120 11.15 -9.09 0.99
CA MET A 120 11.31 -8.09 2.03
C MET A 120 11.66 -8.72 3.39
N GLN A 121 11.01 -9.84 3.74
CA GLN A 121 11.33 -10.58 4.97
C GLN A 121 12.76 -11.15 4.94
N GLU A 122 13.20 -11.72 3.81
CA GLU A 122 14.55 -12.24 3.63
C GLU A 122 15.65 -11.17 3.85
N ASP A 123 15.43 -9.95 3.35
CA ASP A 123 16.38 -8.85 3.56
C ASP A 123 16.38 -8.37 5.01
N CYS A 124 15.20 -8.24 5.61
CA CYS A 124 15.05 -7.78 6.99
C CYS A 124 15.46 -8.83 8.04
N ALA A 125 15.43 -10.13 7.70
CA ALA A 125 15.87 -11.20 8.60
C ALA A 125 17.36 -11.15 8.91
N LYS A 126 18.15 -10.48 8.09
CA LYS A 126 19.61 -10.33 8.26
C LYS A 126 19.99 -9.21 9.23
N VAL A 127 19.06 -8.35 9.58
CA VAL A 127 19.26 -7.17 10.41
C VAL A 127 18.05 -6.93 11.30
N GLU A 128 18.23 -6.20 12.39
CA GLU A 128 17.10 -5.78 13.23
C GLU A 128 16.39 -4.58 12.59
N ALA A 129 15.63 -4.86 11.53
CA ALA A 129 14.90 -3.85 10.79
C ALA A 129 13.60 -3.42 11.50
N GLY A 130 13.17 -2.18 11.29
CA GLY A 130 11.93 -1.66 11.85
C GLY A 130 11.48 -0.35 11.23
N MET A 131 10.33 0.12 11.70
CA MET A 131 9.76 1.41 11.32
C MET A 131 9.27 2.15 12.55
N MET A 132 9.27 3.49 12.48
CA MET A 132 8.79 4.37 13.54
C MET A 132 7.85 5.42 12.95
N VAL A 133 6.68 5.60 13.57
CA VAL A 133 5.77 6.69 13.21
C VAL A 133 6.14 7.96 13.95
N ILE A 134 6.23 9.07 13.22
CA ILE A 134 6.47 10.42 13.74
C ILE A 134 5.20 11.24 13.52
N LEU A 135 4.64 11.78 14.60
CA LEU A 135 3.44 12.62 14.57
C LEU A 135 3.74 14.03 15.05
N GLY A 136 3.26 15.04 14.34
CA GLY A 136 3.27 16.44 14.77
C GLY A 136 4.48 17.24 14.31
N LEU A 137 5.42 16.64 13.56
CA LEU A 137 6.49 17.39 12.87
C LEU A 137 6.12 17.56 11.39
N ASP A 138 6.64 18.64 10.80
CA ASP A 138 6.61 18.84 9.37
C ASP A 138 7.63 17.94 8.64
N ASP A 139 7.42 17.75 7.34
CA ASP A 139 8.21 16.84 6.52
C ASP A 139 9.69 17.22 6.52
N LYS A 140 9.99 18.52 6.33
CA LYS A 140 11.36 19.04 6.26
C LYS A 140 12.12 18.80 7.55
N LYS A 141 11.46 18.98 8.71
CA LYS A 141 12.09 18.73 10.00
C LYS A 141 12.42 17.26 10.21
N VAL A 142 11.55 16.35 9.79
CA VAL A 142 11.84 14.90 9.83
C VAL A 142 13.00 14.55 8.90
N GLU A 143 13.04 15.12 7.68
CA GLU A 143 14.14 14.90 6.72
C GLU A 143 15.48 15.37 7.27
N GLU A 144 15.54 16.57 7.90
CA GLU A 144 16.71 17.11 8.56
C GLU A 144 17.24 16.18 9.67
N LEU A 145 16.32 15.63 10.50
CA LEU A 145 16.70 14.71 11.57
C LEU A 145 17.16 13.37 11.03
N CYS A 146 16.53 12.85 9.98
CA CYS A 146 16.99 11.65 9.29
C CYS A 146 18.37 11.86 8.66
N GLN A 147 18.64 13.04 8.08
CA GLN A 147 19.96 13.36 7.55
C GLN A 147 21.01 13.41 8.66
N LYS A 148 20.71 14.13 9.77
CA LYS A 148 21.58 14.17 10.95
C LYS A 148 21.90 12.76 11.47
N ALA A 149 20.90 11.87 11.51
CA ALA A 149 21.12 10.48 11.92
C ALA A 149 22.13 9.77 11.00
N ARG A 150 22.00 9.94 9.69
CA ARG A 150 22.93 9.35 8.72
C ARG A 150 24.34 9.95 8.82
N ASP A 151 24.47 11.21 9.12
CA ASP A 151 25.77 11.89 9.38
C ASP A 151 26.44 11.33 10.65
N GLU A 152 25.67 10.71 11.55
CA GLU A 152 26.11 9.98 12.75
C GLU A 152 26.23 8.45 12.52
N ASP A 153 26.33 8.00 11.25
CA ASP A 153 26.39 6.59 10.83
C ASP A 153 25.17 5.73 11.21
N LYS A 154 24.03 6.35 11.55
CA LYS A 154 22.77 5.66 11.85
C LYS A 154 21.92 5.47 10.60
N LYS A 155 21.30 4.30 10.50
CA LYS A 155 20.44 3.96 9.36
C LYS A 155 19.00 4.33 9.64
N ILE A 156 18.66 5.63 9.45
CA ILE A 156 17.30 6.17 9.58
C ILE A 156 16.94 6.93 8.30
N PHE A 157 15.81 6.56 7.69
CA PHE A 157 15.35 7.09 6.41
C PHE A 157 13.87 7.49 6.50
N ALA A 158 13.47 8.62 5.91
CA ALA A 158 12.06 8.92 5.68
C ALA A 158 11.49 7.86 4.70
N ALA A 159 10.40 7.22 5.07
CA ALA A 159 9.84 6.06 4.36
C ALA A 159 8.43 6.29 3.82
N ASN A 160 7.54 6.96 4.58
CA ASN A 160 6.18 7.23 4.11
C ASN A 160 5.75 8.66 4.48
N TYR A 161 5.42 9.45 3.48
CA TYR A 161 4.78 10.76 3.64
C TYR A 161 3.26 10.57 3.59
N ASN A 162 2.67 10.27 4.75
CA ASN A 162 1.27 9.84 4.83
C ASN A 162 0.29 11.00 4.72
N CYS A 163 0.46 12.03 5.52
CA CYS A 163 -0.32 13.27 5.50
C CYS A 163 0.45 14.36 6.28
N ASP A 164 -0.08 15.58 6.32
CA ASP A 164 0.54 16.65 7.10
C ASP A 164 0.68 16.26 8.57
N GLY A 165 1.91 16.34 9.07
CA GLY A 165 2.27 15.96 10.42
C GLY A 165 2.27 14.47 10.71
N GLN A 166 2.31 13.61 9.68
CA GLN A 166 2.47 12.17 9.86
C GLN A 166 3.42 11.58 8.83
N ILE A 167 4.62 11.27 9.27
CA ILE A 167 5.66 10.57 8.51
C ILE A 167 6.02 9.28 9.23
N VAL A 168 6.34 8.25 8.45
CA VAL A 168 6.97 7.04 8.97
C VAL A 168 8.43 7.05 8.51
N VAL A 169 9.34 6.74 9.43
CA VAL A 169 10.75 6.52 9.16
C VAL A 169 11.08 5.04 9.28
N ALA A 170 12.03 4.55 8.48
CA ALA A 170 12.47 3.16 8.45
C ALA A 170 13.96 3.06 8.70
N GLY A 171 14.43 1.93 9.24
CA GLY A 171 15.84 1.72 9.49
C GLY A 171 16.12 0.55 10.41
N LEU A 172 17.27 0.58 11.08
CA LEU A 172 17.59 -0.40 12.12
C LEU A 172 16.86 -0.04 13.42
N LYS A 173 16.26 -1.03 14.08
CA LYS A 173 15.55 -0.81 15.36
C LYS A 173 16.39 -0.12 16.43
N PRO A 174 17.66 -0.49 16.67
CA PRO A 174 18.51 0.22 17.64
C PRO A 174 18.71 1.69 17.30
N ASP A 175 18.90 2.00 16.00
CA ASP A 175 19.08 3.38 15.55
C ASP A 175 17.80 4.18 15.73
N LEU A 176 16.65 3.63 15.31
CA LEU A 176 15.33 4.23 15.49
C LEU A 176 15.04 4.49 16.97
N ALA A 177 15.29 3.51 17.85
CA ALA A 177 15.09 3.64 19.29
C ALA A 177 15.95 4.75 19.89
N SER A 178 17.22 4.88 19.45
CA SER A 178 18.12 5.93 19.91
C SER A 178 17.69 7.35 19.51
N TYR A 179 16.87 7.46 18.45
CA TYR A 179 16.40 8.74 17.92
C TYR A 179 14.97 9.11 18.37
N GLU A 180 14.31 8.24 19.15
CA GLU A 180 12.95 8.53 19.66
C GLU A 180 12.90 9.83 20.48
N SER A 181 13.87 10.03 21.41
CA SER A 181 13.98 11.27 22.18
C SER A 181 14.31 12.46 21.30
N VAL A 182 15.19 12.31 20.30
CA VAL A 182 15.59 13.37 19.38
C VAL A 182 14.39 13.91 18.60
N PHE A 183 13.52 13.03 18.09
CA PHE A 183 12.28 13.46 17.44
C PHE A 183 11.33 14.17 18.41
N LYS A 184 11.20 13.67 19.64
CA LYS A 184 10.35 14.30 20.67
C LYS A 184 10.87 15.68 21.08
N GLU A 185 12.17 15.82 21.33
CA GLU A 185 12.81 17.09 21.64
C GLU A 185 12.70 18.11 20.51
N ALA A 186 12.65 17.65 19.26
CA ALA A 186 12.40 18.49 18.10
C ALA A 186 10.93 18.93 17.96
N GLY A 187 10.03 18.45 18.83
CA GLY A 187 8.62 18.85 18.88
C GLY A 187 7.64 17.79 18.36
N ALA A 188 8.07 16.57 18.11
CA ALA A 188 7.14 15.49 17.77
C ALA A 188 6.17 15.21 18.92
N LYS A 189 4.86 15.20 18.64
CA LYS A 189 3.83 14.81 19.60
C LYS A 189 3.94 13.32 19.96
N ARG A 190 4.38 12.51 19.00
CA ARG A 190 4.71 11.09 19.17
C ARG A 190 5.85 10.70 18.25
N ALA A 191 6.77 9.88 18.75
CA ALA A 191 7.70 9.08 17.99
C ALA A 191 7.61 7.68 18.60
N MET A 192 7.21 6.69 17.83
CA MET A 192 6.87 5.36 18.34
C MET A 192 7.24 4.27 17.34
N LEU A 193 8.03 3.30 17.79
CA LEU A 193 8.32 2.08 17.02
C LEU A 193 7.02 1.33 16.71
N LEU A 194 6.89 0.89 15.47
CA LEU A 194 5.78 0.07 15.03
C LEU A 194 6.07 -1.41 15.36
N ASN A 195 5.02 -2.15 15.69
CA ASN A 195 5.13 -3.59 15.95
C ASN A 195 5.23 -4.36 14.62
N MET A 196 6.38 -4.23 13.97
CA MET A 196 6.69 -4.94 12.73
C MET A 196 8.19 -5.22 12.63
N SER A 197 8.54 -6.26 11.87
CA SER A 197 9.92 -6.71 11.68
C SER A 197 10.50 -6.38 10.31
N VAL A 198 9.78 -5.59 9.52
CA VAL A 198 10.20 -5.20 8.17
C VAL A 198 10.38 -3.69 8.13
N ALA A 199 11.55 -3.23 7.68
CA ALA A 199 11.77 -1.86 7.24
C ALA A 199 11.41 -1.76 5.76
N SER A 200 10.55 -0.82 5.40
CA SER A 200 10.12 -0.61 4.01
C SER A 200 10.57 0.76 3.51
N HIS A 201 10.72 0.89 2.19
CA HIS A 201 10.97 2.17 1.53
C HIS A 201 12.29 2.82 1.95
N CYS A 202 13.31 2.02 2.12
CA CYS A 202 14.67 2.44 2.44
C CYS A 202 15.71 1.50 1.80
N PRO A 203 17.00 1.90 1.74
CA PRO A 203 18.04 1.10 1.08
C PRO A 203 18.26 -0.31 1.63
N LEU A 204 17.72 -0.66 2.80
CA LEU A 204 17.79 -2.02 3.37
C LEU A 204 17.08 -3.07 2.49
N LEU A 205 16.22 -2.66 1.55
CA LEU A 205 15.47 -3.56 0.66
C LEU A 205 16.01 -3.61 -0.77
N GLU A 206 17.29 -3.32 -0.98
CA GLU A 206 17.87 -3.28 -2.33
C GLU A 206 17.82 -4.65 -3.03
N ASN A 207 18.13 -5.76 -2.31
CA ASN A 207 18.05 -7.10 -2.88
C ASN A 207 16.60 -7.50 -3.19
N ALA A 208 15.67 -7.20 -2.29
CA ALA A 208 14.25 -7.45 -2.50
C ALA A 208 13.74 -6.70 -3.75
N SER A 209 14.16 -5.45 -3.91
CA SER A 209 13.83 -4.62 -5.08
C SER A 209 14.35 -5.24 -6.38
N ASN A 210 15.60 -5.71 -6.40
CA ASN A 210 16.18 -6.37 -7.58
C ASN A 210 15.46 -7.68 -7.92
N LYS A 211 15.16 -8.52 -6.92
CA LYS A 211 14.39 -9.77 -7.11
C LYS A 211 12.98 -9.50 -7.64
N LEU A 212 12.30 -8.49 -7.07
CA LEU A 212 10.97 -8.10 -7.50
C LEU A 212 10.95 -7.63 -8.96
N CYS A 213 11.95 -6.88 -9.39
CA CYS A 213 12.08 -6.40 -10.78
C CYS A 213 12.14 -7.57 -11.77
N ILE A 214 12.85 -8.66 -11.43
CA ILE A 214 12.93 -9.87 -12.26
C ILE A 214 11.55 -10.54 -12.41
N GLU A 215 10.74 -10.54 -11.35
CA GLU A 215 9.38 -11.10 -11.42
C GLU A 215 8.43 -10.20 -12.20
N LEU A 216 8.52 -8.88 -12.01
CA LEU A 216 7.75 -7.89 -12.76
C LEU A 216 7.99 -7.96 -14.27
N GLU A 217 9.23 -8.14 -14.70
CA GLU A 217 9.58 -8.23 -16.11
C GLU A 217 8.84 -9.35 -16.84
N LYS A 218 8.52 -10.44 -16.15
CA LYS A 218 7.83 -11.62 -16.71
C LYS A 218 6.35 -11.39 -16.96
N ILE A 219 5.68 -10.55 -16.15
CA ILE A 219 4.22 -10.46 -16.11
C ILE A 219 3.64 -9.11 -16.53
N LEU A 220 4.46 -8.04 -16.56
CA LEU A 220 3.97 -6.72 -16.93
C LEU A 220 3.54 -6.66 -18.40
N GLU A 221 2.32 -6.20 -18.61
CA GLU A 221 1.82 -5.86 -19.94
C GLU A 221 2.55 -4.62 -20.51
N PRO A 222 2.73 -4.54 -21.84
CA PRO A 222 3.44 -3.41 -22.46
C PRO A 222 2.88 -2.04 -22.10
N THR A 223 1.54 -1.93 -21.99
CA THR A 223 0.82 -0.70 -21.64
C THR A 223 -0.40 -1.02 -20.77
N PHE A 224 -0.79 -0.07 -19.93
CA PHE A 224 -1.95 -0.18 -19.04
C PHE A 224 -2.53 1.22 -18.75
N LYS A 225 -3.69 1.29 -18.09
CA LYS A 225 -4.28 2.59 -17.71
C LYS A 225 -3.45 3.26 -16.63
N ALA A 226 -3.49 4.60 -16.60
CA ALA A 226 -2.65 5.42 -15.73
C ALA A 226 -2.73 5.07 -14.24
N VAL A 227 -1.57 4.81 -13.63
CA VAL A 227 -1.37 4.63 -12.20
C VAL A 227 -0.45 5.73 -11.69
N ILE A 228 -0.70 6.28 -10.50
CA ILE A 228 0.19 7.27 -9.89
C ILE A 228 1.24 6.55 -9.05
N SER A 229 2.50 6.79 -9.37
CA SER A 229 3.65 6.19 -8.70
C SER A 229 3.84 6.71 -7.28
N ASN A 230 4.10 5.81 -6.35
CA ASN A 230 4.50 6.16 -4.98
C ASN A 230 5.86 6.87 -4.92
N ALA A 231 6.78 6.54 -5.84
CA ALA A 231 8.14 7.09 -5.84
C ALA A 231 8.21 8.52 -6.39
N THR A 232 7.30 8.91 -7.30
CA THR A 232 7.38 10.20 -8.00
C THR A 232 6.12 11.06 -7.89
N ALA A 233 5.00 10.52 -7.38
CA ALA A 233 3.68 11.14 -7.40
C ALA A 233 3.20 11.56 -8.81
N LYS A 234 3.70 10.91 -9.86
CA LYS A 234 3.34 11.14 -11.27
C LYS A 234 2.68 9.90 -11.86
N ALA A 235 1.77 10.13 -12.81
CA ALA A 235 1.13 9.05 -13.55
C ALA A 235 2.10 8.39 -14.53
N TYR A 236 1.97 7.06 -14.68
CA TYR A 236 2.71 6.24 -15.64
C TYR A 236 1.79 5.16 -16.25
N THR A 237 2.14 4.67 -17.45
CA THR A 237 1.26 3.83 -18.27
C THR A 237 1.96 2.70 -19.01
N SER A 238 3.27 2.56 -18.87
CA SER A 238 4.08 1.60 -19.65
C SER A 238 4.89 0.66 -18.78
N LYS A 239 5.17 -0.53 -19.30
CA LYS A 239 6.05 -1.53 -18.68
C LYS A 239 7.42 -0.95 -18.34
N GLN A 240 8.01 -0.16 -19.24
CA GLN A 240 9.35 0.40 -19.03
C GLN A 240 9.37 1.32 -17.81
N GLU A 241 8.41 2.26 -17.71
CA GLU A 241 8.25 3.15 -16.55
C GLU A 241 7.98 2.34 -15.28
N ALA A 242 7.09 1.34 -15.35
CA ALA A 242 6.73 0.50 -14.20
C ALA A 242 7.96 -0.24 -13.62
N LEU A 243 8.83 -0.81 -14.45
CA LEU A 243 10.03 -1.50 -13.99
C LEU A 243 10.97 -0.57 -13.22
N GLU A 244 11.19 0.64 -13.70
CA GLU A 244 12.03 1.65 -13.04
C GLU A 244 11.39 2.15 -11.73
N LEU A 245 10.09 2.50 -11.79
CA LEU A 245 9.37 3.10 -10.67
C LEU A 245 9.12 2.10 -9.53
N LEU A 246 8.75 0.85 -9.85
CA LEU A 246 8.50 -0.19 -8.84
C LEU A 246 9.80 -0.74 -8.24
N LYS A 247 10.89 -0.75 -9.01
CA LYS A 247 12.22 -1.00 -8.46
C LYS A 247 12.59 0.08 -7.44
N THR A 248 12.34 1.35 -7.76
CA THR A 248 12.60 2.48 -6.87
C THR A 248 11.67 2.48 -5.66
N GLN A 249 10.41 2.07 -5.81
CA GLN A 249 9.37 2.09 -4.76
C GLN A 249 9.80 1.39 -3.46
N LEU A 250 10.51 0.25 -3.54
CA LEU A 250 10.93 -0.48 -2.35
C LEU A 250 12.05 0.19 -1.55
N VAL A 251 12.87 1.00 -2.22
CA VAL A 251 14.08 1.62 -1.64
C VAL A 251 13.97 3.13 -1.46
N ALA A 252 12.85 3.73 -1.90
CA ALA A 252 12.58 5.15 -1.82
C ALA A 252 11.25 5.43 -1.11
N PRO A 253 11.04 6.65 -0.59
CA PRO A 253 9.83 7.00 0.14
C PRO A 253 8.54 6.85 -0.66
N VAL A 254 7.46 6.45 0.01
CA VAL A 254 6.10 6.54 -0.51
C VAL A 254 5.60 7.98 -0.37
N LEU A 255 5.37 8.63 -1.49
CA LEU A 255 4.87 10.00 -1.59
C LEU A 255 3.32 10.02 -1.63
N TYR A 256 2.66 9.40 -0.62
CA TYR A 256 1.20 9.27 -0.64
C TYR A 256 0.49 10.61 -0.62
N LYS A 257 0.87 11.50 0.30
CA LYS A 257 0.31 12.86 0.38
C LYS A 257 0.46 13.60 -0.94
N GLN A 258 1.64 13.55 -1.56
CA GLN A 258 1.92 14.20 -2.83
C GLN A 258 1.11 13.57 -3.98
N SER A 259 0.90 12.25 -3.94
CA SER A 259 0.09 11.54 -4.95
C SER A 259 -1.38 11.97 -4.91
N ILE A 260 -1.97 12.11 -3.72
CA ILE A 260 -3.33 12.65 -3.58
C ILE A 260 -3.40 14.09 -4.09
N LYS A 261 -2.45 14.96 -3.71
CA LYS A 261 -2.38 16.34 -4.17
C LYS A 261 -2.23 16.45 -5.69
N ALA A 262 -1.47 15.55 -6.32
CA ALA A 262 -1.25 15.56 -7.76
C ALA A 262 -2.54 15.31 -8.57
N CYS A 263 -3.52 14.59 -8.02
CA CYS A 263 -4.75 14.22 -8.74
C CYS A 263 -6.04 14.85 -8.17
N GLU A 264 -6.00 15.55 -7.01
CA GLU A 264 -7.21 16.04 -6.34
C GLU A 264 -8.03 17.02 -7.19
N ASN A 265 -7.40 17.83 -8.05
CA ASN A 265 -8.07 18.80 -8.89
C ASN A 265 -8.84 18.16 -10.08
N GLU A 266 -8.46 16.93 -10.44
CA GLU A 266 -9.12 16.16 -11.51
C GLU A 266 -10.12 15.14 -10.96
N ALA A 267 -10.21 15.01 -9.62
CA ALA A 267 -11.08 14.09 -8.92
C ALA A 267 -12.34 14.78 -8.42
N ASP A 268 -13.49 14.14 -8.60
CA ASP A 268 -14.71 14.49 -7.88
C ASP A 268 -14.72 13.86 -6.48
N CYS A 269 -14.23 12.63 -6.37
CA CYS A 269 -14.10 11.90 -5.12
C CYS A 269 -12.97 10.85 -5.20
N PHE A 270 -12.61 10.30 -4.02
CA PHE A 270 -11.74 9.14 -3.87
C PHE A 270 -12.56 7.94 -3.41
N ILE A 271 -12.18 6.73 -3.86
CA ILE A 271 -12.81 5.47 -3.44
C ILE A 271 -11.73 4.53 -2.94
N GLU A 272 -11.76 4.23 -1.63
CA GLU A 272 -10.86 3.27 -1.00
C GLU A 272 -11.48 1.88 -0.99
N PHE A 273 -10.74 0.87 -1.45
CA PHE A 273 -11.22 -0.49 -1.58
C PHE A 273 -10.67 -1.40 -0.47
N GLY A 274 -11.57 -2.07 0.25
CA GLY A 274 -11.26 -3.11 1.22
C GLY A 274 -10.85 -2.61 2.61
N ALA A 275 -10.60 -1.30 2.80
CA ALA A 275 -10.24 -0.72 4.09
C ALA A 275 -10.75 0.73 4.22
N SER A 276 -10.49 1.36 5.36
CA SER A 276 -10.83 2.77 5.63
C SER A 276 -9.65 3.58 6.20
N VAL A 277 -8.43 3.10 6.01
CA VAL A 277 -7.20 3.72 6.54
C VAL A 277 -6.84 4.99 5.75
N LEU A 278 -6.89 4.91 4.43
CA LEU A 278 -6.55 6.02 3.54
C LEU A 278 -7.61 7.14 3.62
N LYS A 279 -8.88 6.81 3.83
CA LYS A 279 -9.94 7.79 4.14
C LYS A 279 -9.56 8.66 5.34
N GLY A 280 -8.97 8.05 6.36
CA GLY A 280 -8.47 8.76 7.54
C GLY A 280 -7.32 9.73 7.22
N LEU A 281 -6.40 9.35 6.34
CA LEU A 281 -5.29 10.18 5.89
C LEU A 281 -5.79 11.31 4.97
N ASN A 282 -6.66 11.00 4.03
CA ASN A 282 -7.19 11.95 3.04
C ASN A 282 -7.89 13.14 3.69
N LYS A 283 -8.58 12.96 4.82
CA LYS A 283 -9.18 14.06 5.61
C LYS A 283 -8.19 15.16 5.99
N LYS A 284 -6.88 14.85 6.03
CA LYS A 284 -5.80 15.81 6.33
C LYS A 284 -5.05 16.29 5.09
N ILE A 285 -5.40 15.76 3.90
CA ILE A 285 -4.69 16.08 2.66
C ILE A 285 -5.59 16.89 1.72
N THR A 286 -6.86 16.51 1.59
CA THR A 286 -7.78 17.06 0.61
C THR A 286 -9.17 17.29 1.21
N SER A 287 -9.91 18.25 0.64
CA SER A 287 -11.33 18.48 0.98
C SER A 287 -12.29 17.57 0.19
N LYS A 288 -11.77 16.79 -0.77
CA LYS A 288 -12.59 15.86 -1.57
C LYS A 288 -13.06 14.70 -0.70
N GLU A 289 -14.33 14.28 -0.91
CA GLU A 289 -14.89 13.14 -0.18
C GLU A 289 -14.13 11.86 -0.55
N THR A 290 -13.91 11.01 0.46
CA THR A 290 -13.35 9.68 0.30
C THR A 290 -14.37 8.65 0.79
N TYR A 291 -14.84 7.81 -0.11
CA TYR A 291 -15.70 6.67 0.21
C TYR A 291 -14.83 5.45 0.50
N ALA A 292 -15.13 4.72 1.57
CA ALA A 292 -14.42 3.48 1.92
C ALA A 292 -15.36 2.30 1.74
N LEU A 293 -15.02 1.40 0.83
CA LEU A 293 -15.83 0.22 0.49
C LEU A 293 -15.25 -1.00 1.21
N THR A 294 -15.72 -1.28 2.42
CA THR A 294 -15.22 -2.36 3.28
C THR A 294 -16.16 -3.57 3.35
N ASN A 295 -17.39 -3.43 2.86
CA ASN A 295 -18.43 -4.45 2.79
C ASN A 295 -19.49 -4.08 1.73
N MET A 296 -20.43 -4.97 1.45
CA MET A 296 -21.49 -4.76 0.45
C MET A 296 -22.41 -3.56 0.80
N ASN A 297 -22.72 -3.37 2.07
CA ASN A 297 -23.55 -2.23 2.49
C ASN A 297 -22.87 -0.89 2.14
N ASN A 298 -21.56 -0.76 2.31
CA ASN A 298 -20.84 0.46 1.90
C ASN A 298 -20.88 0.67 0.38
N ILE A 299 -20.88 -0.40 -0.43
CA ILE A 299 -21.06 -0.30 -1.87
C ILE A 299 -22.49 0.20 -2.18
N GLU A 300 -23.52 -0.38 -1.55
CA GLU A 300 -24.90 0.05 -1.76
C GLU A 300 -25.14 1.51 -1.34
N GLU A 301 -24.56 1.94 -0.21
CA GLU A 301 -24.62 3.34 0.22
C GLU A 301 -23.93 4.27 -0.76
N PHE A 302 -22.75 3.88 -1.24
CA PHE A 302 -22.02 4.65 -2.26
C PHE A 302 -22.82 4.77 -3.56
N LEU A 303 -23.46 3.69 -4.03
CA LEU A 303 -24.26 3.69 -5.25
C LEU A 303 -25.51 4.60 -5.17
N LYS A 304 -25.99 4.97 -3.97
CA LYS A 304 -27.09 5.91 -3.79
C LYS A 304 -26.68 7.37 -3.95
N VAL A 305 -25.39 7.68 -3.91
CA VAL A 305 -24.87 9.06 -3.94
C VAL A 305 -24.18 9.43 -5.26
N ILE A 306 -24.08 8.46 -6.22
CA ILE A 306 -23.45 8.67 -7.53
C ILE A 306 -24.41 8.61 -8.71
#